data_3b010c569987e0312e1132f77175c258
#
_entry.id   3b010c569987e0312e1132f77175c258
#
_cell.length_a   1.000
_cell.length_b   1.000
_cell.length_c   1.000
_cell.angle_alpha   90.00
_cell.angle_beta   90.00
_cell.angle_gamma   90.00
#
_symmetry.space_group_name_H-M   'P 1'
#
loop_
_entity.id
_entity.type
_entity.pdbx_description
1 polymer ?
#
loop_
_entity_poly.entity_id
_entity_poly.type
_entity_poly.pdbx_seq_one_letter_code
_entity_poly.pdbx_strand_id
1 'polypeptide(L)'
;MLFRSRLGVPVEDFGALARLYELENLRITGVFSHLCVADSLTQEDRYYTKKQLERFYCAVDWLRANGYNPGRIHIQASEGILNLPPQPCGYARAGIALYGTAGNVGDGLRPVLSLRTRVACVRTLAAGERAGYGLAFRAERETRLAVLTIGYADGLPRSLTENGGRVLIQGQFCLMVGRMCMDQLFVDVTGLLSVHSGDIATLIGQDGSRELRVEELAQQCGTIPNELLSRLGTRLNQVIC
;
A
#
# COMPACT_ATOMS: atom_id res chain seq x y z
N MET A 1 -14.78 11.59 16.47
CA MET A 1 -14.87 12.89 15.77
C MET A 1 -14.96 12.65 14.27
N LEU A 2 -16.03 13.14 13.64
CA LEU A 2 -16.39 12.84 12.25
C LEU A 2 -15.75 13.83 11.28
N PHE A 3 -14.64 13.44 10.62
CA PHE A 3 -14.21 14.18 9.44
C PHE A 3 -14.15 13.33 8.17
N ARG A 4 -14.06 12.01 8.30
CA ARG A 4 -14.27 11.09 7.17
C ARG A 4 -15.67 10.50 7.15
N SER A 5 -16.62 11.02 7.96
CA SER A 5 -18.00 10.54 8.04
C SER A 5 -18.14 9.01 8.17
N ARG A 6 -17.18 8.36 8.83
CA ARG A 6 -17.19 6.89 9.04
C ARG A 6 -17.78 6.51 10.39
N LEU A 7 -17.08 6.87 11.46
CA LEU A 7 -17.44 6.56 12.85
C LEU A 7 -17.06 7.74 13.75
N GLY A 8 -17.69 7.82 14.93
CA GLY A 8 -17.42 8.84 15.93
C GLY A 8 -18.52 9.89 16.05
N VAL A 9 -18.28 10.92 16.84
CA VAL A 9 -19.21 12.00 17.12
C VAL A 9 -18.86 13.22 16.26
N PRO A 10 -19.84 13.90 15.66
CA PRO A 10 -19.61 15.19 15.02
C PRO A 10 -18.96 16.16 16.00
N VAL A 11 -17.96 16.91 15.53
CA VAL A 11 -17.18 17.80 16.39
C VAL A 11 -18.03 18.93 17.00
N GLU A 12 -19.12 19.28 16.36
CA GLU A 12 -20.08 20.30 16.79
C GLU A 12 -21.10 19.78 17.82
N ASP A 13 -21.23 18.47 17.96
CA ASP A 13 -22.17 17.86 18.91
C ASP A 13 -21.48 17.63 20.26
N PHE A 14 -21.27 18.71 20.97
CA PHE A 14 -20.68 18.67 22.32
C PHE A 14 -21.56 17.90 23.32
N GLY A 15 -22.87 17.89 23.14
CA GLY A 15 -23.78 17.11 23.95
C GLY A 15 -23.56 15.60 23.78
N ALA A 16 -23.36 15.13 22.54
CA ALA A 16 -23.00 13.73 22.30
C ALA A 16 -21.59 13.39 22.85
N LEU A 17 -20.64 14.33 22.77
CA LEU A 17 -19.33 14.15 23.38
C LEU A 17 -19.43 13.98 24.89
N ALA A 18 -20.18 14.84 25.59
CA ALA A 18 -20.41 14.74 27.03
C ALA A 18 -21.00 13.37 27.40
N ARG A 19 -22.09 12.99 26.74
CA ARG A 19 -22.77 11.70 26.99
C ARG A 19 -21.84 10.49 26.94
N LEU A 20 -20.80 10.50 26.06
CA LEU A 20 -19.84 9.40 26.01
C LEU A 20 -19.04 9.26 27.32
N TYR A 21 -18.72 10.37 27.99
CA TYR A 21 -17.99 10.37 29.25
C TYR A 21 -18.86 10.03 30.46
N GLU A 22 -20.18 10.11 30.31
CA GLU A 22 -21.17 9.78 31.32
C GLU A 22 -21.58 8.31 31.31
N LEU A 23 -21.13 7.52 30.32
CA LEU A 23 -21.45 6.10 30.24
C LEU A 23 -20.66 5.31 31.31
N GLU A 24 -21.40 4.70 32.25
CA GLU A 24 -20.83 4.02 33.43
C GLU A 24 -19.91 2.84 33.08
N ASN A 25 -20.18 2.14 31.96
CA ASN A 25 -19.43 0.96 31.54
C ASN A 25 -18.31 1.27 30.53
N LEU A 26 -18.03 2.57 30.26
CA LEU A 26 -16.98 2.99 29.34
C LEU A 26 -15.94 3.86 30.05
N ARG A 27 -14.69 3.54 29.83
CA ARG A 27 -13.56 4.39 30.21
C ARG A 27 -12.93 4.97 28.96
N ILE A 28 -13.15 6.26 28.73
CA ILE A 28 -12.50 6.98 27.63
C ILE A 28 -11.02 7.16 27.97
N THR A 29 -10.14 6.57 27.15
CA THR A 29 -8.68 6.62 27.35
C THR A 29 -7.98 7.53 26.36
N GLY A 30 -8.69 8.04 25.35
CA GLY A 30 -8.12 8.93 24.37
C GLY A 30 -9.14 9.46 23.36
N VAL A 31 -8.74 10.55 22.71
CA VAL A 31 -9.51 11.21 21.64
C VAL A 31 -8.64 11.31 20.40
N PHE A 32 -9.17 10.90 19.27
CA PHE A 32 -8.45 11.02 18.00
C PHE A 32 -9.34 11.44 16.83
N SER A 33 -8.69 11.98 15.82
CA SER A 33 -9.26 12.14 14.50
C SER A 33 -8.30 11.59 13.45
N HIS A 34 -8.66 11.70 12.18
CA HIS A 34 -7.82 11.24 11.07
C HIS A 34 -7.93 12.21 9.93
N LEU A 35 -6.82 12.80 9.53
CA LEU A 35 -6.73 13.73 8.42
C LEU A 35 -7.09 13.01 7.11
N CYS A 36 -7.90 13.65 6.28
CA CYS A 36 -8.42 12.98 5.08
C CYS A 36 -7.65 13.29 3.81
N VAL A 37 -6.92 14.40 3.76
CA VAL A 37 -6.18 14.89 2.59
C VAL A 37 -4.79 15.39 2.98
N ALA A 38 -4.18 14.80 4.01
CA ALA A 38 -2.82 15.17 4.46
C ALA A 38 -1.72 14.72 3.48
N ASP A 39 -2.04 13.89 2.51
CA ASP A 39 -1.23 13.44 1.39
C ASP A 39 -1.21 14.42 0.21
N SER A 40 -2.14 15.40 0.19
CA SER A 40 -2.26 16.38 -0.88
C SER A 40 -1.57 17.69 -0.53
N LEU A 41 -0.90 18.27 -1.54
CA LEU A 41 -0.20 19.55 -1.43
C LEU A 41 -0.97 20.70 -2.08
N THR A 42 -2.19 20.50 -2.60
CA THR A 42 -3.02 21.57 -3.16
C THR A 42 -3.40 22.59 -2.10
N GLN A 43 -3.64 23.82 -2.51
CA GLN A 43 -4.04 24.89 -1.58
C GLN A 43 -5.37 24.60 -0.90
N GLU A 44 -6.33 24.02 -1.63
CA GLU A 44 -7.64 23.63 -1.13
C GLU A 44 -7.53 22.56 -0.04
N ASP A 45 -6.74 21.49 -0.28
CA ASP A 45 -6.57 20.40 0.66
C ASP A 45 -5.79 20.82 1.90
N ARG A 46 -4.80 21.70 1.75
CA ARG A 46 -4.09 22.32 2.88
C ARG A 46 -5.05 23.15 3.74
N TYR A 47 -5.93 23.94 3.11
CA TYR A 47 -6.94 24.70 3.83
C TYR A 47 -7.90 23.76 4.57
N TYR A 48 -8.36 22.70 3.91
CA TYR A 48 -9.23 21.70 4.52
C TYR A 48 -8.56 21.00 5.71
N THR A 49 -7.29 20.59 5.56
CA THR A 49 -6.48 19.99 6.62
C THR A 49 -6.35 20.93 7.82
N LYS A 50 -6.07 22.21 7.60
CA LYS A 50 -6.00 23.22 8.65
C LYS A 50 -7.34 23.35 9.40
N LYS A 51 -8.44 23.46 8.67
CA LYS A 51 -9.79 23.50 9.25
C LYS A 51 -10.12 22.24 10.07
N GLN A 52 -9.66 21.08 9.62
CA GLN A 52 -9.82 19.82 10.33
C GLN A 52 -9.04 19.81 11.67
N LEU A 53 -7.83 20.33 11.67
CA LEU A 53 -7.01 20.51 12.87
C LEU A 53 -7.68 21.47 13.87
N GLU A 54 -8.08 22.64 13.42
CA GLU A 54 -8.76 23.66 14.24
C GLU A 54 -10.00 23.09 14.93
N ARG A 55 -10.86 22.41 14.19
CA ARG A 55 -12.08 21.80 14.75
C ARG A 55 -11.76 20.66 15.72
N PHE A 56 -10.73 19.88 15.46
CA PHE A 56 -10.29 18.82 16.37
C PHE A 56 -9.86 19.39 17.72
N TYR A 57 -9.01 20.43 17.70
CA TYR A 57 -8.54 21.05 18.93
C TYR A 57 -9.64 21.81 19.67
N CYS A 58 -10.56 22.44 18.95
CA CYS A 58 -11.75 23.06 19.56
C CYS A 58 -12.53 22.05 20.42
N ALA A 59 -12.75 20.83 19.93
CA ALA A 59 -13.43 19.81 20.73
C ALA A 59 -12.58 19.29 21.89
N VAL A 60 -11.26 19.14 21.72
CA VAL A 60 -10.36 18.75 22.80
C VAL A 60 -10.36 19.79 23.92
N ASP A 61 -10.30 21.06 23.57
CA ASP A 61 -10.28 22.17 24.51
C ASP A 61 -11.63 22.32 25.21
N TRP A 62 -12.75 22.10 24.48
CA TRP A 62 -14.08 22.06 25.09
C TRP A 62 -14.19 20.94 26.13
N LEU A 63 -13.69 19.72 25.82
CA LEU A 63 -13.67 18.61 26.80
C LEU A 63 -12.93 19.02 28.09
N ARG A 64 -11.74 19.59 27.93
CA ARG A 64 -10.93 20.05 29.07
C ARG A 64 -11.64 21.11 29.88
N ALA A 65 -12.22 22.13 29.24
CA ALA A 65 -12.93 23.23 29.89
C ALA A 65 -14.17 22.76 30.66
N ASN A 66 -14.78 21.63 30.27
CA ASN A 66 -15.94 21.04 30.92
C ASN A 66 -15.57 19.90 31.90
N GLY A 67 -14.30 19.77 32.29
CA GLY A 67 -13.84 18.81 33.28
C GLY A 67 -13.66 17.37 32.77
N TYR A 68 -13.82 17.12 31.51
CA TYR A 68 -13.58 15.80 30.89
C TYR A 68 -12.10 15.62 30.55
N ASN A 69 -11.56 14.45 30.89
CA ASN A 69 -10.18 14.12 30.55
C ASN A 69 -10.13 13.52 29.11
N PRO A 70 -9.56 14.22 28.11
CA PRO A 70 -9.45 13.69 26.76
C PRO A 70 -8.44 12.54 26.64
N GLY A 71 -7.63 12.26 27.65
CA GLY A 71 -6.64 11.19 27.65
C GLY A 71 -5.57 11.35 26.57
N ARG A 72 -5.28 10.26 25.85
CA ARG A 72 -4.31 10.27 24.76
C ARG A 72 -4.89 10.95 23.53
N ILE A 73 -4.24 12.03 23.07
CA ILE A 73 -4.71 12.82 21.94
C ILE A 73 -3.79 12.54 20.75
N HIS A 74 -4.37 12.22 19.59
CA HIS A 74 -3.61 12.02 18.37
C HIS A 74 -4.46 12.26 17.10
N ILE A 75 -3.84 12.86 16.08
CA ILE A 75 -4.50 13.16 14.80
C ILE A 75 -3.66 12.78 13.59
N GLN A 76 -2.32 12.91 13.67
CA GLN A 76 -1.44 12.59 12.56
C GLN A 76 -1.32 11.07 12.38
N ALA A 77 -1.51 10.61 11.15
CA ALA A 77 -1.09 9.31 10.63
C ALA A 77 0.14 9.53 9.73
N SER A 78 0.58 8.53 8.96
CA SER A 78 1.80 8.58 8.17
C SER A 78 1.96 9.87 7.37
N GLU A 79 1.01 10.22 6.53
CA GLU A 79 1.07 11.43 5.71
C GLU A 79 1.06 12.71 6.56
N GLY A 80 0.29 12.73 7.64
CA GLY A 80 0.30 13.86 8.56
C GLY A 80 1.62 14.03 9.29
N ILE A 81 2.33 12.92 9.59
CA ILE A 81 3.67 12.97 10.21
C ILE A 81 4.70 13.54 9.23
N LEU A 82 4.61 13.15 7.96
CA LEU A 82 5.59 13.51 6.93
C LEU A 82 5.37 14.94 6.39
N ASN A 83 4.11 15.33 6.18
CA ASN A 83 3.77 16.55 5.43
C ASN A 83 3.37 17.75 6.30
N LEU A 84 3.17 17.55 7.60
CA LEU A 84 2.74 18.63 8.51
C LEU A 84 3.72 18.79 9.68
N PRO A 85 3.80 19.99 10.24
CA PRO A 85 4.57 20.20 11.47
C PRO A 85 4.01 19.33 12.62
N PRO A 86 4.85 18.97 13.59
CA PRO A 86 4.40 18.28 14.80
C PRO A 86 3.20 18.98 15.43
N GLN A 87 2.17 18.22 15.76
CA GLN A 87 0.98 18.74 16.40
C GLN A 87 1.12 18.66 17.95
N PRO A 88 0.43 19.52 18.73
CA PRO A 88 0.48 19.50 20.18
C PRO A 88 -0.30 18.30 20.75
N CYS A 89 0.07 17.11 20.29
CA CYS A 89 -0.44 15.80 20.68
C CYS A 89 0.71 14.97 21.24
N GLY A 90 0.45 14.16 22.27
CA GLY A 90 1.47 13.26 22.82
C GLY A 90 1.76 12.05 21.94
N TYR A 91 0.97 11.82 20.87
CA TYR A 91 1.02 10.60 20.06
C TYR A 91 0.77 10.89 18.58
N ALA A 92 1.40 10.06 17.74
CA ALA A 92 1.14 9.96 16.32
C ALA A 92 1.00 8.48 15.93
N ARG A 93 0.40 8.21 14.78
CA ARG A 93 0.14 6.85 14.29
C ARG A 93 0.89 6.63 12.98
N ALA A 94 2.14 6.20 13.06
CA ALA A 94 2.84 5.69 11.90
C ALA A 94 2.17 4.38 11.45
N GLY A 95 1.80 4.31 10.19
CA GLY A 95 1.21 3.15 9.55
C GLY A 95 2.04 2.77 8.32
N ILE A 96 1.58 3.16 7.14
CA ILE A 96 2.25 2.82 5.88
C ILE A 96 3.71 3.33 5.81
N ALA A 97 4.03 4.43 6.47
CA ALA A 97 5.41 4.93 6.55
C ALA A 97 6.38 3.94 7.21
N LEU A 98 5.91 3.02 8.07
CA LEU A 98 6.73 1.97 8.66
C LEU A 98 7.21 0.94 7.61
N TYR A 99 6.49 0.81 6.51
CA TYR A 99 6.89 -0.03 5.38
C TYR A 99 7.85 0.69 4.42
N GLY A 100 8.24 1.93 4.75
CA GLY A 100 9.13 2.72 3.91
C GLY A 100 8.46 3.27 2.67
N THR A 101 7.14 3.39 2.69
CA THR A 101 6.33 3.93 1.60
C THR A 101 5.28 4.91 2.13
N ALA A 102 4.98 5.96 1.34
CA ALA A 102 3.92 6.93 1.60
C ALA A 102 3.55 7.63 0.28
N GLY A 103 2.36 8.23 0.21
CA GLY A 103 1.75 8.68 -1.04
C GLY A 103 2.59 9.63 -1.89
N ASN A 104 3.21 10.64 -1.30
CA ASN A 104 3.93 11.70 -2.05
C ASN A 104 5.43 11.76 -1.76
N VAL A 105 6.03 10.70 -1.31
CA VAL A 105 7.37 10.86 -0.79
C VAL A 105 8.41 9.98 -1.43
N GLY A 106 9.42 10.63 -1.94
CA GLY A 106 10.72 10.05 -2.16
C GLY A 106 11.67 10.18 -0.98
N ASP A 107 11.44 11.10 -0.06
CA ASP A 107 12.53 11.64 0.73
C ASP A 107 12.65 11.03 2.14
N GLY A 108 13.66 10.15 2.29
CA GLY A 108 14.10 9.64 3.58
C GLY A 108 13.47 8.33 4.03
N LEU A 109 12.41 7.85 3.41
CA LEU A 109 11.83 6.54 3.71
C LEU A 109 12.56 5.44 2.94
N ARG A 110 12.88 4.35 3.63
CA ARG A 110 13.50 3.16 3.03
C ARG A 110 12.50 2.02 3.02
N PRO A 111 12.20 1.41 1.85
CA PRO A 111 11.37 0.22 1.78
C PRO A 111 11.94 -0.90 2.65
N VAL A 112 11.09 -1.50 3.47
CA VAL A 112 11.48 -2.60 4.38
C VAL A 112 10.93 -3.95 3.94
N LEU A 113 10.12 -3.98 2.87
CA LEU A 113 9.50 -5.18 2.35
C LEU A 113 10.01 -5.48 0.94
N SER A 114 10.37 -6.74 0.72
CA SER A 114 10.59 -7.30 -0.62
C SER A 114 9.64 -8.46 -0.86
N LEU A 115 9.05 -8.53 -2.04
CA LEU A 115 8.25 -9.67 -2.49
C LEU A 115 9.01 -10.38 -3.61
N ARG A 116 9.37 -11.63 -3.36
CA ARG A 116 10.15 -12.45 -4.27
C ARG A 116 9.47 -13.80 -4.49
N THR A 117 9.72 -14.37 -5.66
CA THR A 117 9.27 -15.71 -6.00
C THR A 117 10.36 -16.42 -6.81
N ARG A 118 10.08 -17.67 -7.21
CA ARG A 118 11.01 -18.46 -8.03
C ARG A 118 10.42 -18.74 -9.40
N VAL A 119 11.32 -18.86 -10.37
CA VAL A 119 11.01 -19.43 -11.67
C VAL A 119 10.78 -20.94 -11.49
N ALA A 120 9.59 -21.44 -11.81
CA ALA A 120 9.27 -22.85 -11.78
C ALA A 120 9.89 -23.57 -12.99
N CYS A 121 9.72 -23.00 -14.16
CA CYS A 121 10.32 -23.49 -15.40
C CYS A 121 10.37 -22.38 -16.46
N VAL A 122 11.14 -22.62 -17.51
CA VAL A 122 11.15 -21.78 -18.71
C VAL A 122 10.60 -22.61 -19.89
N ARG A 123 9.74 -22.01 -20.68
CA ARG A 123 9.14 -22.60 -21.90
C ARG A 123 9.46 -21.73 -23.10
N THR A 124 9.74 -22.34 -24.21
CA THR A 124 9.88 -21.64 -25.51
C THR A 124 8.62 -21.85 -26.30
N LEU A 125 8.05 -20.76 -26.78
CA LEU A 125 6.92 -20.74 -27.73
C LEU A 125 7.43 -20.34 -29.12
N ALA A 126 7.00 -21.05 -30.13
CA ALA A 126 7.21 -20.62 -31.50
C ALA A 126 6.33 -19.41 -31.87
N ALA A 127 6.70 -18.69 -32.92
CA ALA A 127 5.87 -17.59 -33.41
C ALA A 127 4.46 -18.09 -33.77
N GLY A 128 3.44 -17.36 -33.27
CA GLY A 128 2.02 -17.70 -33.44
C GLY A 128 1.44 -18.55 -32.31
N GLU A 129 2.24 -19.25 -31.50
CA GLU A 129 1.75 -20.01 -30.38
C GLU A 129 1.17 -19.11 -29.29
N ARG A 130 0.28 -19.68 -28.50
CA ARG A 130 -0.45 -18.96 -27.45
C ARG A 130 -0.27 -19.60 -26.08
N ALA A 131 -0.38 -18.77 -25.02
CA ALA A 131 -0.27 -19.21 -23.63
C ALA A 131 -1.29 -18.53 -22.73
N GLY A 132 -1.56 -19.17 -21.59
CA GLY A 132 -2.38 -18.67 -20.49
C GLY A 132 -3.88 -18.78 -20.72
N TYR A 133 -4.64 -18.42 -19.70
CA TYR A 133 -6.10 -18.47 -19.72
C TYR A 133 -6.68 -17.56 -20.82
N GLY A 134 -7.63 -18.13 -21.57
CA GLY A 134 -8.25 -17.46 -22.71
C GLY A 134 -7.30 -17.25 -23.88
N LEU A 135 -6.15 -17.96 -23.89
CA LEU A 135 -5.10 -17.82 -24.91
C LEU A 135 -4.68 -16.34 -25.08
N ALA A 136 -4.64 -15.60 -23.96
CA ALA A 136 -4.51 -14.15 -23.96
C ALA A 136 -3.15 -13.66 -24.43
N PHE A 137 -2.10 -14.47 -24.25
CA PHE A 137 -0.78 -14.17 -24.82
C PHE A 137 -0.61 -14.89 -26.15
N ARG A 138 -0.11 -14.19 -27.16
CA ARG A 138 0.31 -14.75 -28.46
C ARG A 138 1.77 -14.35 -28.70
N ALA A 139 2.61 -15.33 -28.92
CA ALA A 139 4.00 -15.10 -29.30
C ALA A 139 4.08 -14.56 -30.74
N GLU A 140 4.62 -13.37 -30.93
CA GLU A 140 4.83 -12.76 -32.26
C GLU A 140 6.11 -13.29 -32.93
N ARG A 141 7.02 -13.79 -32.13
CA ARG A 141 8.31 -14.40 -32.52
C ARG A 141 8.59 -15.55 -31.55
N GLU A 142 9.66 -16.28 -31.80
CA GLU A 142 10.13 -17.23 -30.77
C GLU A 142 10.31 -16.49 -29.44
N THR A 143 9.60 -16.96 -28.42
CA THR A 143 9.49 -16.27 -27.12
C THR A 143 9.75 -17.26 -26.00
N ARG A 144 10.64 -16.88 -25.07
CA ARG A 144 10.90 -17.63 -23.83
C ARG A 144 10.06 -17.08 -22.71
N LEU A 145 9.21 -17.92 -22.13
CA LEU A 145 8.38 -17.58 -20.99
C LEU A 145 8.88 -18.27 -19.72
N ALA A 146 9.18 -17.48 -18.69
CA ALA A 146 9.35 -17.99 -17.35
C ALA A 146 7.97 -18.10 -16.66
N VAL A 147 7.72 -19.24 -16.01
CA VAL A 147 6.56 -19.46 -15.16
C VAL A 147 6.97 -19.15 -13.72
N LEU A 148 6.34 -18.19 -13.08
CA LEU A 148 6.61 -17.83 -11.69
C LEU A 148 5.59 -18.48 -10.76
N THR A 149 6.04 -18.88 -9.55
CA THR A 149 5.23 -19.56 -8.53
C THR A 149 4.53 -18.56 -7.60
N ILE A 150 3.80 -17.61 -8.19
CA ILE A 150 3.01 -16.62 -7.46
C ILE A 150 1.83 -16.18 -8.34
N GLY A 151 0.68 -15.91 -7.74
CA GLY A 151 -0.51 -15.47 -8.46
C GLY A 151 -1.46 -14.63 -7.60
N TYR A 152 -2.72 -14.50 -8.06
CA TYR A 152 -3.67 -13.64 -7.36
C TYR A 152 -4.12 -14.19 -5.99
N ALA A 153 -3.99 -15.48 -5.71
CA ALA A 153 -4.27 -16.04 -4.40
C ALA A 153 -3.22 -15.65 -3.34
N ASP A 154 -2.05 -15.18 -3.78
CA ASP A 154 -0.99 -14.69 -2.91
C ASP A 154 -1.12 -13.19 -2.61
N GLY A 155 -2.16 -12.55 -3.17
CA GLY A 155 -2.48 -11.14 -2.92
C GLY A 155 -2.17 -10.21 -4.08
N LEU A 156 -1.64 -10.69 -5.20
CA LEU A 156 -1.41 -9.85 -6.36
C LEU A 156 -2.72 -9.49 -7.06
N PRO A 157 -2.93 -8.23 -7.46
CA PRO A 157 -4.05 -7.85 -8.32
C PRO A 157 -3.94 -8.55 -9.68
N ARG A 158 -5.03 -9.21 -10.11
CA ARG A 158 -5.06 -9.91 -11.40
C ARG A 158 -4.85 -8.95 -12.58
N SER A 159 -5.28 -7.70 -12.44
CA SER A 159 -5.09 -6.64 -13.44
C SER A 159 -3.63 -6.27 -13.68
N LEU A 160 -2.71 -6.66 -12.80
CA LEU A 160 -1.30 -6.31 -12.93
C LEU A 160 -0.69 -6.81 -14.26
N THR A 161 -1.04 -8.02 -14.69
CA THR A 161 -0.58 -8.56 -15.99
C THR A 161 -1.23 -7.87 -17.20
N GLU A 162 -2.43 -7.31 -17.02
CA GLU A 162 -3.16 -6.62 -18.10
C GLU A 162 -2.66 -5.17 -18.25
N ASN A 163 -2.09 -4.60 -17.20
CA ASN A 163 -1.64 -3.20 -17.11
C ASN A 163 -0.10 -3.05 -17.25
N GLY A 164 0.56 -4.03 -17.84
CA GLY A 164 2.00 -3.94 -18.10
C GLY A 164 2.88 -4.14 -16.87
N GLY A 165 2.41 -4.97 -15.93
CA GLY A 165 3.20 -5.35 -14.75
C GLY A 165 4.54 -5.96 -15.13
N ARG A 166 5.53 -5.73 -14.30
CA ARG A 166 6.91 -6.19 -14.51
C ARG A 166 7.44 -6.88 -13.26
N VAL A 167 8.46 -7.69 -13.46
CA VAL A 167 9.32 -8.22 -12.39
C VAL A 167 10.77 -7.93 -12.70
N LEU A 168 11.63 -8.05 -11.72
CA LEU A 168 13.08 -8.08 -11.93
C LEU A 168 13.58 -9.52 -11.87
N ILE A 169 14.37 -9.92 -12.85
CA ILE A 169 15.12 -11.19 -12.87
C ILE A 169 16.52 -10.85 -13.34
N GLN A 170 17.52 -11.24 -12.56
CA GLN A 170 18.94 -10.96 -12.83
C GLN A 170 19.21 -9.46 -13.13
N GLY A 171 18.54 -8.57 -12.35
CA GLY A 171 18.66 -7.13 -12.51
C GLY A 171 18.00 -6.55 -13.76
N GLN A 172 17.18 -7.32 -14.49
CA GLN A 172 16.50 -6.85 -15.69
C GLN A 172 14.98 -6.85 -15.51
N PHE A 173 14.32 -5.83 -16.08
CA PHE A 173 12.87 -5.79 -16.11
C PHE A 173 12.33 -6.80 -17.14
N CYS A 174 11.46 -7.68 -16.68
CA CYS A 174 10.77 -8.67 -17.48
C CYS A 174 9.25 -8.41 -17.42
N LEU A 175 8.61 -8.33 -18.57
CA LEU A 175 7.18 -8.03 -18.67
C LEU A 175 6.34 -9.24 -18.29
N MET A 176 5.35 -9.05 -17.45
CA MET A 176 4.31 -10.03 -17.21
C MET A 176 3.42 -10.13 -18.45
N VAL A 177 3.10 -11.35 -18.87
CA VAL A 177 2.33 -11.59 -20.09
C VAL A 177 1.19 -12.59 -19.85
N GLY A 178 0.14 -12.48 -20.66
CA GLY A 178 -1.05 -13.30 -20.51
C GLY A 178 -1.85 -12.96 -19.25
N ARG A 179 -2.80 -13.81 -18.89
CA ARG A 179 -3.62 -13.63 -17.69
C ARG A 179 -3.00 -14.32 -16.48
N MET A 180 -2.92 -13.64 -15.38
CA MET A 180 -2.47 -14.21 -14.11
C MET A 180 -3.41 -15.34 -13.66
N CYS A 181 -2.83 -16.45 -13.22
CA CYS A 181 -3.53 -17.58 -12.62
C CYS A 181 -3.61 -17.40 -11.08
N MET A 182 -4.24 -18.35 -10.42
CA MET A 182 -4.33 -18.37 -8.95
C MET A 182 -2.96 -18.42 -8.29
N ASP A 183 -2.09 -19.29 -8.77
CA ASP A 183 -0.79 -19.62 -8.15
C ASP A 183 0.41 -19.39 -9.08
N GLN A 184 0.18 -18.87 -10.30
CA GLN A 184 1.23 -18.71 -11.31
C GLN A 184 0.97 -17.51 -12.20
N LEU A 185 2.04 -16.97 -12.77
CA LEU A 185 2.01 -16.00 -13.86
C LEU A 185 3.17 -16.23 -14.82
N PHE A 186 3.04 -15.69 -16.03
CA PHE A 186 4.07 -15.75 -17.06
C PHE A 186 4.83 -14.45 -17.18
N VAL A 187 6.12 -14.56 -17.49
CA VAL A 187 7.00 -13.41 -17.73
C VAL A 187 7.81 -13.66 -18.99
N ASP A 188 7.89 -12.67 -19.87
CA ASP A 188 8.76 -12.73 -21.05
C ASP A 188 10.22 -12.55 -20.63
N VAL A 189 11.01 -13.60 -20.84
CA VAL A 189 12.46 -13.64 -20.58
C VAL A 189 13.27 -13.87 -21.86
N THR A 190 12.72 -13.58 -23.00
CA THR A 190 13.36 -13.81 -24.34
C THR A 190 14.73 -13.15 -24.42
N GLY A 191 14.89 -11.96 -23.83
CA GLY A 191 16.17 -11.24 -23.78
C GLY A 191 17.17 -11.77 -22.75
N LEU A 192 16.82 -12.76 -21.92
CA LEU A 192 17.63 -13.29 -20.83
C LEU A 192 17.87 -14.78 -21.00
N LEU A 193 18.90 -15.14 -21.74
CA LEU A 193 19.18 -16.55 -22.10
C LEU A 193 19.59 -17.42 -20.90
N SER A 194 20.08 -16.80 -19.83
CA SER A 194 20.56 -17.48 -18.64
C SER A 194 19.49 -17.73 -17.55
N VAL A 195 18.20 -17.42 -17.85
CA VAL A 195 17.12 -17.68 -16.88
C VAL A 195 16.77 -19.16 -16.87
N HIS A 196 16.75 -19.74 -15.67
CA HIS A 196 16.49 -21.17 -15.43
C HIS A 196 15.49 -21.37 -14.26
N SER A 197 15.00 -22.59 -14.13
CA SER A 197 14.24 -23.02 -12.95
C SER A 197 15.05 -22.79 -11.66
N GLY A 198 14.40 -22.24 -10.64
CA GLY A 198 15.01 -21.90 -9.36
C GLY A 198 15.46 -20.45 -9.23
N ASP A 199 15.65 -19.74 -10.33
CA ASP A 199 16.04 -18.32 -10.29
C ASP A 199 15.02 -17.47 -9.55
N ILE A 200 15.51 -16.38 -8.94
CA ILE A 200 14.68 -15.44 -8.19
C ILE A 200 14.07 -14.42 -9.14
N ALA A 201 12.77 -14.21 -8.99
CA ALA A 201 12.07 -13.09 -9.58
C ALA A 201 11.58 -12.15 -8.47
N THR A 202 11.89 -10.86 -8.56
CA THR A 202 11.52 -9.84 -7.59
C THR A 202 10.35 -9.02 -8.13
N LEU A 203 9.24 -9.02 -7.38
CA LEU A 203 8.04 -8.24 -7.70
C LEU A 203 8.04 -6.89 -6.98
N ILE A 204 8.55 -6.86 -5.75
CA ILE A 204 8.76 -5.65 -4.96
C ILE A 204 10.16 -5.75 -4.35
N GLY A 205 10.95 -4.69 -4.45
CA GLY A 205 12.29 -4.60 -3.90
C GLY A 205 13.39 -4.52 -4.94
N GLN A 206 14.63 -4.69 -4.50
CA GLN A 206 15.83 -4.56 -5.32
C GLN A 206 16.29 -5.89 -5.91
N ASP A 207 16.81 -5.83 -7.14
CA ASP A 207 17.56 -6.87 -7.79
C ASP A 207 18.71 -6.22 -8.61
N GLY A 208 19.95 -6.44 -8.20
CA GLY A 208 21.10 -5.72 -8.71
C GLY A 208 21.01 -4.22 -8.41
N SER A 209 21.15 -3.40 -9.44
CA SER A 209 21.05 -1.93 -9.35
C SER A 209 19.62 -1.38 -9.58
N ARG A 210 18.66 -2.25 -9.84
CA ARG A 210 17.27 -1.86 -10.14
C ARG A 210 16.34 -2.17 -8.97
N GLU A 211 15.28 -1.39 -8.88
CA GLU A 211 14.24 -1.52 -7.87
C GLU A 211 12.85 -1.49 -8.52
N LEU A 212 11.93 -2.27 -7.97
CA LEU A 212 10.49 -2.16 -8.19
C LEU A 212 9.83 -1.77 -6.89
N ARG A 213 9.24 -0.60 -6.85
CA ARG A 213 8.58 -0.08 -5.66
C ARG A 213 7.11 -0.49 -5.65
N VAL A 214 6.57 -0.67 -4.45
CA VAL A 214 5.13 -1.00 -4.28
C VAL A 214 4.23 0.10 -4.83
N GLU A 215 4.68 1.36 -4.81
CA GLU A 215 3.97 2.51 -5.38
C GLU A 215 3.76 2.36 -6.88
N GLU A 216 4.76 1.85 -7.60
CA GLU A 216 4.65 1.60 -9.05
C GLU A 216 3.60 0.53 -9.35
N LEU A 217 3.62 -0.56 -8.60
CA LEU A 217 2.62 -1.62 -8.75
C LEU A 217 1.21 -1.12 -8.42
N ALA A 218 1.09 -0.34 -7.35
CA ALA A 218 -0.18 0.25 -6.95
C ALA A 218 -0.75 1.15 -8.04
N GLN A 219 0.07 2.03 -8.60
CA GLN A 219 -0.32 2.91 -9.69
C GLN A 219 -0.77 2.13 -10.93
N GLN A 220 -0.04 1.08 -11.33
CA GLN A 220 -0.40 0.22 -12.46
C GLN A 220 -1.74 -0.47 -12.26
N CYS A 221 -2.10 -0.78 -11.01
CA CYS A 221 -3.36 -1.44 -10.67
C CYS A 221 -4.50 -0.46 -10.36
N GLY A 222 -4.25 0.85 -10.40
CA GLY A 222 -5.25 1.87 -10.04
C GLY A 222 -5.63 1.85 -8.56
N THR A 223 -4.67 1.52 -7.69
CA THR A 223 -4.86 1.41 -6.24
C THR A 223 -3.73 2.10 -5.46
N ILE A 224 -3.67 1.88 -4.16
CA ILE A 224 -2.68 2.44 -3.24
C ILE A 224 -1.79 1.36 -2.60
N PRO A 225 -0.57 1.70 -2.17
CA PRO A 225 0.35 0.77 -1.49
C PRO A 225 -0.30 0.04 -0.32
N ASN A 226 -1.14 0.72 0.46
CA ASN A 226 -1.84 0.15 1.60
C ASN A 226 -2.70 -1.06 1.20
N GLU A 227 -3.41 -0.99 0.08
CA GLU A 227 -4.24 -2.09 -0.41
C GLU A 227 -3.38 -3.28 -0.84
N LEU A 228 -2.33 -3.03 -1.64
CA LEU A 228 -1.44 -4.09 -2.08
C LEU A 228 -0.79 -4.81 -0.91
N LEU A 229 -0.19 -4.07 0.02
CA LEU A 229 0.50 -4.67 1.16
C LEU A 229 -0.46 -5.41 2.09
N SER A 230 -1.70 -4.93 2.28
CA SER A 230 -2.70 -5.61 3.10
C SER A 230 -3.24 -6.91 2.48
N ARG A 231 -3.09 -7.09 1.17
CA ARG A 231 -3.49 -8.30 0.45
C ARG A 231 -2.46 -9.42 0.51
N LEU A 232 -1.18 -9.10 0.78
CA LEU A 232 -0.14 -10.11 0.91
C LEU A 232 -0.47 -11.01 2.11
N GLY A 233 -0.89 -12.22 1.81
CA GLY A 233 -1.56 -13.11 2.76
C GLY A 233 -0.61 -14.09 3.44
N THR A 234 -1.21 -14.98 4.24
CA THR A 234 -0.52 -16.02 5.03
C THR A 234 0.04 -17.17 4.19
N ARG A 235 -0.26 -17.22 2.89
CA ARG A 235 0.33 -18.20 1.96
C ARG A 235 1.80 -17.90 1.65
N LEU A 236 2.22 -16.66 1.84
CA LEU A 236 3.60 -16.23 1.61
C LEU A 236 4.46 -16.53 2.84
N ASN A 237 5.61 -17.13 2.61
CA ASN A 237 6.61 -17.31 3.66
C ASN A 237 7.23 -15.97 4.01
N GLN A 238 7.19 -15.60 5.29
CA GLN A 238 7.83 -14.39 5.80
C GLN A 238 9.24 -14.73 6.27
N VAL A 239 10.21 -13.99 5.76
CA VAL A 239 11.62 -14.09 6.16
C VAL A 239 12.05 -12.73 6.68
N ILE A 240 12.57 -12.69 7.89
CA ILE A 240 13.15 -11.49 8.50
C ILE A 240 14.65 -11.52 8.20
N CYS A 241 15.15 -10.44 7.56
CA CYS A 241 16.55 -10.31 7.16
C CYS A 241 17.26 -9.25 8.00
#